data_00ae5a3eb954aa23092330f04c419a05
#
_entry.id   00ae5a3eb954aa23092330f04c419a05
#
_cell.length_a   1.000
_cell.length_b   1.000
_cell.length_c   1.000
_cell.angle_alpha   90.00
_cell.angle_beta   90.00
_cell.angle_gamma   90.00
#
_symmetry.space_group_name_H-M   'P 1'
#
loop_
_entity.id
_entity.type
_entity.pdbx_description
1 polymer ?
#
loop_
_entity_poly.entity_id
_entity_poly.type
_entity_poly.pdbx_seq_one_letter_code
_entity_poly.pdbx_strand_id
1 'polypeptide(L)'
;MNYKVGIVSLGCAKNQVDAEMLLYTLKNRGFIIVNDPADADAVIVNTCGFIESAKQESINEIIELGKLKDEGKIKAIIVTGCLAQRYKSEISEQLYEVDSVIGIGANETIADIVLETLDGQKCESFPDKVCLPLEGGRILSTPPYTAYLKIAEGCDNRCSYCAIPMIRGRFRSRDIEDVVKEAEGLAERGVEELNVIAQDTTRFGEDKYGKPMLAELLRRLCRIDGFKWIRVLYCYPDRITDELIDTIASEDKIVKYMDIPLQHCDGDILRRMNRHGDRESLTALMNKIKDKIPNVIFRSTFITGFPGETEEQFNELAEFAADMKFQRLGCFAYSPEEDTKAAEMPDQIDEEIKQKRADIIMEHQQQVMAEYCESLVGKEIEVLVEGFDKLAECFFGRSYADAPEVDGCVFFTCNGEKPKAGDFVKVRVTDYTGCDPVGEFVGKID
;
A
#
# COMPACT_ATOMS: atom_id res chain seq x y z
N MET A 1 19.91 -7.87 -26.91
CA MET A 1 20.05 -9.08 -26.05
C MET A 1 18.74 -9.84 -26.12
N ASN A 2 18.74 -11.18 -26.12
CA ASN A 2 17.47 -11.94 -26.21
C ASN A 2 17.08 -12.61 -24.91
N TYR A 3 17.62 -12.14 -23.76
CA TYR A 3 17.26 -12.70 -22.47
C TYR A 3 15.88 -12.23 -22.01
N LYS A 4 15.11 -13.16 -21.48
CA LYS A 4 13.78 -12.94 -20.92
C LYS A 4 13.89 -12.78 -19.41
N VAL A 5 13.25 -11.75 -18.86
CA VAL A 5 13.24 -11.48 -17.42
C VAL A 5 11.80 -11.33 -16.92
N GLY A 6 11.49 -12.08 -15.86
CA GLY A 6 10.27 -11.93 -15.09
C GLY A 6 10.51 -11.18 -13.77
N ILE A 7 9.51 -10.49 -13.24
CA ILE A 7 9.53 -9.93 -11.90
C ILE A 7 8.33 -10.43 -11.12
N VAL A 8 8.59 -10.98 -9.93
CA VAL A 8 7.58 -11.21 -8.91
C VAL A 8 7.72 -10.10 -7.87
N SER A 9 6.69 -9.28 -7.71
CA SER A 9 6.70 -8.16 -6.75
C SER A 9 5.73 -8.44 -5.62
N LEU A 10 6.25 -8.49 -4.40
CA LEU A 10 5.50 -8.78 -3.18
C LEU A 10 5.43 -7.55 -2.28
N GLY A 11 4.41 -7.53 -1.42
CA GLY A 11 4.25 -6.52 -0.38
C GLY A 11 3.40 -5.32 -0.81
N CYS A 12 3.89 -4.10 -0.64
CA CYS A 12 3.06 -2.90 -0.70
C CYS A 12 3.20 -2.13 -2.03
N ALA A 13 2.27 -1.20 -2.28
CA ALA A 13 2.27 -0.32 -3.46
C ALA A 13 3.59 0.44 -3.70
N LYS A 14 4.36 0.80 -2.62
CA LYS A 14 5.69 1.41 -2.79
C LYS A 14 6.67 0.45 -3.43
N ASN A 15 6.64 -0.82 -2.99
CA ASN A 15 7.49 -1.87 -3.56
C ASN A 15 7.12 -2.19 -5.02
N GLN A 16 5.83 -2.13 -5.33
CA GLN A 16 5.33 -2.28 -6.70
C GLN A 16 5.85 -1.18 -7.63
N VAL A 17 5.80 0.10 -7.21
CA VAL A 17 6.39 1.20 -7.99
C VAL A 17 7.89 0.98 -8.22
N ASP A 18 8.62 0.48 -7.22
CA ASP A 18 10.05 0.16 -7.38
C ASP A 18 10.25 -0.94 -8.44
N ALA A 19 9.43 -1.99 -8.44
CA ALA A 19 9.45 -3.06 -9.45
C ALA A 19 9.16 -2.53 -10.86
N GLU A 20 8.20 -1.62 -11.02
CA GLU A 20 7.86 -0.99 -12.30
C GLU A 20 9.03 -0.16 -12.86
N MET A 21 9.81 0.50 -12.00
CA MET A 21 11.03 1.19 -12.39
C MET A 21 12.13 0.20 -12.81
N LEU A 22 12.27 -0.93 -12.11
CA LEU A 22 13.20 -2.01 -12.49
C LEU A 22 12.84 -2.57 -13.87
N LEU A 23 11.56 -2.85 -14.13
CA LEU A 23 11.08 -3.31 -15.44
C LEU A 23 11.42 -2.34 -16.56
N TYR A 24 11.25 -1.04 -16.32
CA TYR A 24 11.61 0.00 -17.29
C TYR A 24 13.10 0.02 -17.59
N THR A 25 13.94 -0.07 -16.55
CA THR A 25 15.41 -0.11 -16.70
C THR A 25 15.84 -1.32 -17.53
N LEU A 26 15.30 -2.50 -17.24
CA LEU A 26 15.59 -3.73 -17.96
C LEU A 26 15.15 -3.65 -19.43
N LYS A 27 13.94 -3.17 -19.70
CA LYS A 27 13.42 -3.01 -21.07
C LYS A 27 14.30 -2.08 -21.89
N ASN A 28 14.74 -0.94 -21.34
CA ASN A 28 15.62 0.01 -22.00
C ASN A 28 17.02 -0.55 -22.30
N ARG A 29 17.46 -1.53 -21.52
CA ARG A 29 18.71 -2.28 -21.74
C ARG A 29 18.53 -3.46 -22.72
N GLY A 30 17.33 -3.64 -23.27
CA GLY A 30 17.05 -4.62 -24.32
C GLY A 30 16.66 -6.00 -23.83
N PHE A 31 16.25 -6.15 -22.56
CA PHE A 31 15.65 -7.40 -22.08
C PHE A 31 14.19 -7.53 -22.54
N ILE A 32 13.76 -8.76 -22.72
CA ILE A 32 12.36 -9.11 -23.02
C ILE A 32 11.66 -9.36 -21.67
N ILE A 33 10.66 -8.53 -21.34
CA ILE A 33 9.88 -8.69 -20.13
C ILE A 33 8.79 -9.74 -20.35
N VAL A 34 8.69 -10.71 -19.48
CA VAL A 34 7.67 -11.78 -19.50
C VAL A 34 6.85 -11.76 -18.20
N ASN A 35 5.58 -12.12 -18.31
CA ASN A 35 4.67 -12.12 -17.16
C ASN A 35 4.73 -13.44 -16.37
N ASP A 36 4.93 -14.58 -17.07
CA ASP A 36 5.05 -15.87 -16.41
C ASP A 36 6.53 -16.11 -16.06
N PRO A 37 6.87 -16.29 -14.78
CA PRO A 37 8.22 -16.63 -14.36
C PRO A 37 8.79 -17.88 -15.07
N ALA A 38 7.94 -18.86 -15.40
CA ALA A 38 8.36 -20.07 -16.08
C ALA A 38 8.86 -19.86 -17.53
N ASP A 39 8.54 -18.70 -18.13
CA ASP A 39 9.01 -18.30 -19.46
C ASP A 39 10.30 -17.47 -19.43
N ALA A 40 10.80 -17.15 -18.23
CA ALA A 40 11.95 -16.27 -18.03
C ALA A 40 13.28 -17.02 -18.05
N ASP A 41 14.36 -16.38 -18.49
CA ASP A 41 15.74 -16.84 -18.25
C ASP A 41 16.18 -16.49 -16.82
N ALA A 42 15.82 -15.29 -16.32
CA ALA A 42 16.05 -14.86 -14.95
C ALA A 42 14.78 -14.30 -14.33
N VAL A 43 14.57 -14.59 -13.04
CA VAL A 43 13.45 -14.03 -12.27
C VAL A 43 13.98 -13.12 -11.15
N ILE A 44 13.45 -11.93 -11.07
CA ILE A 44 13.72 -10.99 -9.99
C ILE A 44 12.57 -11.08 -8.98
N VAL A 45 12.89 -11.36 -7.72
CA VAL A 45 11.91 -11.36 -6.63
C VAL A 45 12.09 -10.07 -5.83
N ASN A 46 11.15 -9.14 -5.98
CA ASN A 46 11.10 -7.90 -5.23
C ASN A 46 10.31 -8.14 -3.94
N THR A 47 11.03 -8.35 -2.84
CA THR A 47 10.54 -8.94 -1.59
C THR A 47 10.01 -7.92 -0.60
N CYS A 48 9.09 -8.34 0.26
CA CYS A 48 8.65 -7.63 1.45
C CYS A 48 9.34 -8.19 2.71
N GLY A 49 9.77 -7.29 3.60
CA GLY A 49 10.46 -7.66 4.86
C GLY A 49 9.98 -6.81 6.04
N PHE A 50 8.72 -6.34 5.99
CA PHE A 50 8.19 -5.41 6.98
C PHE A 50 7.64 -6.13 8.23
N ILE A 51 6.89 -7.20 8.05
CA ILE A 51 6.32 -8.03 9.12
C ILE A 51 6.58 -9.50 8.83
N GLU A 52 6.52 -10.35 9.86
CA GLU A 52 6.88 -11.77 9.77
C GLU A 52 6.09 -12.52 8.68
N SER A 53 4.78 -12.30 8.58
CA SER A 53 3.96 -12.94 7.54
C SER A 53 4.41 -12.60 6.12
N ALA A 54 4.79 -11.34 5.87
CA ALA A 54 5.28 -10.91 4.56
C ALA A 54 6.71 -11.42 4.27
N LYS A 55 7.53 -11.63 5.30
CA LYS A 55 8.82 -12.32 5.16
C LYS A 55 8.61 -13.77 4.72
N GLN A 56 7.70 -14.48 5.40
CA GLN A 56 7.40 -15.87 5.09
C GLN A 56 6.83 -16.03 3.67
N GLU A 57 5.94 -15.13 3.25
CA GLU A 57 5.44 -15.09 1.87
C GLU A 57 6.59 -14.95 0.88
N SER A 58 7.51 -14.01 1.12
CA SER A 58 8.67 -13.79 0.25
C SER A 58 9.61 -15.01 0.18
N ILE A 59 9.83 -15.66 1.31
CA ILE A 59 10.66 -16.88 1.38
C ILE A 59 9.98 -18.03 0.61
N ASN A 60 8.69 -18.24 0.82
CA ASN A 60 7.93 -19.28 0.14
C ASN A 60 7.96 -19.10 -1.38
N GLU A 61 7.80 -17.87 -1.87
CA GLU A 61 7.88 -17.56 -3.30
C GLU A 61 9.26 -17.88 -3.88
N ILE A 62 10.34 -17.54 -3.18
CA ILE A 62 11.70 -17.86 -3.59
C ILE A 62 11.89 -19.39 -3.70
N ILE A 63 11.37 -20.15 -2.74
CA ILE A 63 11.44 -21.62 -2.74
C ILE A 63 10.65 -22.21 -3.91
N GLU A 64 9.46 -21.69 -4.21
CA GLU A 64 8.66 -22.16 -5.35
C GLU A 64 9.36 -21.87 -6.68
N LEU A 65 9.99 -20.70 -6.82
CA LEU A 65 10.82 -20.40 -8.00
C LEU A 65 12.06 -21.30 -8.08
N GLY A 66 12.62 -21.70 -6.93
CA GLY A 66 13.71 -22.69 -6.85
C GLY A 66 13.35 -24.02 -7.53
N LYS A 67 12.09 -24.48 -7.39
CA LYS A 67 11.62 -25.68 -8.09
C LYS A 67 11.62 -25.53 -9.61
N LEU A 68 11.24 -24.34 -10.12
CA LEU A 68 11.30 -24.05 -11.56
C LEU A 68 12.75 -24.05 -12.07
N LYS A 69 13.69 -23.61 -11.23
CA LYS A 69 15.11 -23.64 -11.54
C LYS A 69 15.65 -25.06 -11.58
N ASP A 70 15.29 -25.90 -10.61
CA ASP A 70 15.67 -27.32 -10.58
C ASP A 70 15.13 -28.12 -11.79
N GLU A 71 13.93 -27.73 -12.26
CA GLU A 71 13.32 -28.25 -13.48
C GLU A 71 13.97 -27.70 -14.77
N GLY A 72 14.91 -26.76 -14.66
CA GLY A 72 15.59 -26.13 -15.79
C GLY A 72 14.76 -25.16 -16.60
N LYS A 73 13.61 -24.70 -16.07
CA LYS A 73 12.75 -23.70 -16.72
C LYS A 73 13.33 -22.30 -16.63
N ILE A 74 13.88 -21.94 -15.47
CA ILE A 74 14.58 -20.67 -15.23
C ILE A 74 16.06 -20.95 -14.91
N LYS A 75 16.94 -19.98 -15.18
CA LYS A 75 18.39 -20.14 -15.01
C LYS A 75 18.90 -19.42 -13.76
N ALA A 76 18.26 -18.32 -13.38
CA ALA A 76 18.72 -17.46 -12.29
C ALA A 76 17.56 -16.84 -11.49
N ILE A 77 17.78 -16.74 -10.17
CA ILE A 77 16.89 -16.05 -9.22
C ILE A 77 17.69 -14.93 -8.55
N ILE A 78 17.19 -13.70 -8.69
CA ILE A 78 17.78 -12.48 -8.11
C ILE A 78 16.81 -11.93 -7.10
N VAL A 79 17.22 -11.77 -5.84
CA VAL A 79 16.37 -11.27 -4.77
C VAL A 79 16.70 -9.81 -4.47
N THR A 80 15.68 -8.97 -4.44
CA THR A 80 15.77 -7.55 -4.08
C THR A 80 14.62 -7.14 -3.15
N GLY A 81 14.52 -5.86 -2.82
CA GLY A 81 13.42 -5.33 -2.01
C GLY A 81 13.74 -5.26 -0.52
N CYS A 82 12.68 -5.13 0.29
CA CYS A 82 12.80 -4.84 1.72
C CYS A 82 13.43 -5.99 2.51
N LEU A 83 13.08 -7.24 2.19
CA LEU A 83 13.67 -8.41 2.85
C LEU A 83 15.16 -8.52 2.53
N ALA A 84 15.54 -8.41 1.25
CA ALA A 84 16.92 -8.42 0.82
C ALA A 84 17.75 -7.32 1.48
N GLN A 85 17.19 -6.10 1.60
CA GLN A 85 17.86 -4.99 2.25
C GLN A 85 18.11 -5.22 3.74
N ARG A 86 17.22 -5.96 4.41
CA ARG A 86 17.27 -6.19 5.86
C ARG A 86 18.08 -7.43 6.23
N TYR A 87 17.94 -8.51 5.48
CA TYR A 87 18.46 -9.86 5.79
C TYR A 87 19.40 -10.39 4.71
N LYS A 88 20.30 -9.51 4.21
CA LYS A 88 21.20 -9.85 3.10
C LYS A 88 22.02 -11.11 3.32
N SER A 89 22.63 -11.25 4.51
CA SER A 89 23.51 -12.37 4.84
C SER A 89 22.73 -13.66 4.97
N GLU A 90 21.58 -13.60 5.66
CA GLU A 90 20.73 -14.74 5.91
C GLU A 90 20.15 -15.31 4.59
N ILE A 91 19.73 -14.43 3.67
CA ILE A 91 19.24 -14.86 2.36
C ILE A 91 20.37 -15.52 1.57
N SER A 92 21.56 -14.91 1.54
CA SER A 92 22.70 -15.39 0.78
C SER A 92 23.24 -16.74 1.29
N GLU A 93 23.12 -16.98 2.62
CA GLU A 93 23.65 -18.18 3.29
C GLU A 93 22.61 -19.31 3.41
N GLN A 94 21.32 -19.00 3.56
CA GLN A 94 20.30 -19.97 3.89
C GLN A 94 19.40 -20.36 2.71
N LEU A 95 19.27 -19.50 1.70
CA LEU A 95 18.45 -19.77 0.51
C LEU A 95 19.35 -20.14 -0.67
N TYR A 96 19.61 -21.42 -0.84
CA TYR A 96 20.50 -21.96 -1.88
C TYR A 96 19.92 -21.81 -3.30
N GLU A 97 18.62 -21.55 -3.41
CA GLU A 97 17.91 -21.26 -4.66
C GLU A 97 18.38 -19.94 -5.29
N VAL A 98 18.84 -19.00 -4.45
CA VAL A 98 19.15 -17.62 -4.82
C VAL A 98 20.56 -17.51 -5.41
N ASP A 99 20.66 -16.93 -6.59
CA ASP A 99 21.93 -16.70 -7.28
C ASP A 99 22.55 -15.34 -6.94
N SER A 100 21.73 -14.30 -6.77
CA SER A 100 22.19 -12.95 -6.42
C SER A 100 21.25 -12.25 -5.48
N VAL A 101 21.80 -11.45 -4.54
CA VAL A 101 21.05 -10.68 -3.55
C VAL A 101 21.44 -9.22 -3.63
N ILE A 102 20.47 -8.32 -3.83
CA ILE A 102 20.74 -6.91 -4.01
C ILE A 102 19.83 -6.03 -3.14
N GLY A 103 20.37 -4.92 -2.67
CA GLY A 103 19.61 -3.92 -1.91
C GLY A 103 18.76 -3.03 -2.81
N ILE A 104 17.85 -2.29 -2.18
CA ILE A 104 16.92 -1.38 -2.87
C ILE A 104 17.60 -0.25 -3.65
N GLY A 105 18.84 0.10 -3.30
CA GLY A 105 19.62 1.13 -4.01
C GLY A 105 20.27 0.66 -5.32
N ALA A 106 20.17 -0.61 -5.68
CA ALA A 106 20.85 -1.20 -6.84
C ALA A 106 20.02 -1.14 -8.16
N ASN A 107 18.94 -0.39 -8.19
CA ASN A 107 18.02 -0.34 -9.33
C ASN A 107 18.68 0.06 -10.66
N GLU A 108 19.64 0.98 -10.62
CA GLU A 108 20.34 1.45 -11.84
C GLU A 108 21.27 0.37 -12.42
N THR A 109 21.81 -0.52 -11.59
CA THR A 109 22.77 -1.57 -11.98
C THR A 109 22.09 -2.91 -12.24
N ILE A 110 20.78 -3.02 -12.09
CA ILE A 110 20.04 -4.28 -12.18
C ILE A 110 20.29 -5.04 -13.49
N ALA A 111 20.40 -4.31 -14.60
CA ALA A 111 20.61 -4.93 -15.91
C ALA A 111 21.98 -5.64 -16.02
N ASP A 112 23.02 -5.05 -15.45
CA ASP A 112 24.36 -5.63 -15.43
C ASP A 112 24.41 -6.83 -14.47
N ILE A 113 23.75 -6.70 -13.29
CA ILE A 113 23.60 -7.79 -12.32
C ILE A 113 22.87 -9.00 -12.94
N VAL A 114 21.80 -8.80 -13.70
CA VAL A 114 21.09 -9.88 -14.39
C VAL A 114 22.03 -10.61 -15.35
N LEU A 115 22.86 -9.89 -16.13
CA LEU A 115 23.80 -10.50 -17.06
C LEU A 115 24.88 -11.30 -16.35
N GLU A 116 25.51 -10.72 -15.32
CA GLU A 116 26.52 -11.38 -14.52
C GLU A 116 25.98 -12.66 -13.84
N THR A 117 24.74 -12.58 -13.34
CA THR A 117 24.09 -13.75 -12.72
C THR A 117 23.79 -14.84 -13.74
N LEU A 118 23.32 -14.50 -14.95
CA LEU A 118 23.09 -15.46 -16.03
C LEU A 118 24.40 -16.10 -16.53
N ASP A 119 25.53 -15.41 -16.40
CA ASP A 119 26.86 -15.93 -16.68
C ASP A 119 27.44 -16.78 -15.52
N GLY A 120 26.64 -17.01 -14.47
CA GLY A 120 27.00 -17.88 -13.33
C GLY A 120 27.78 -17.17 -12.22
N GLN A 121 27.81 -15.84 -12.19
CA GLN A 121 28.45 -15.06 -11.12
C GLN A 121 27.43 -14.76 -10.02
N LYS A 122 27.82 -14.95 -8.76
CA LYS A 122 27.03 -14.47 -7.63
C LYS A 122 27.30 -12.98 -7.41
N CYS A 123 26.23 -12.17 -7.44
CA CYS A 123 26.34 -10.74 -7.20
C CYS A 123 25.71 -10.38 -5.86
N GLU A 124 26.45 -9.65 -5.04
CA GLU A 124 25.94 -8.96 -3.84
C GLU A 124 26.20 -7.47 -3.99
N SER A 125 25.12 -6.68 -4.07
CA SER A 125 25.23 -5.24 -4.27
C SER A 125 24.25 -4.48 -3.36
N PHE A 126 24.80 -3.76 -2.37
CA PHE A 126 24.03 -3.02 -1.37
C PHE A 126 24.48 -1.55 -1.31
N PRO A 127 24.25 -0.76 -2.36
CA PRO A 127 24.55 0.67 -2.32
C PRO A 127 23.73 1.36 -1.23
N ASP A 128 24.12 2.59 -0.89
CA ASP A 128 23.36 3.40 0.07
C ASP A 128 21.91 3.55 -0.40
N LYS A 129 20.98 3.51 0.55
CA LYS A 129 19.52 3.62 0.30
C LYS A 129 19.15 4.93 -0.40
N VAL A 130 19.98 5.96 -0.26
CA VAL A 130 19.84 7.24 -0.98
C VAL A 130 19.98 7.06 -2.50
N CYS A 131 20.63 5.99 -2.94
CA CYS A 131 20.77 5.63 -4.35
C CYS A 131 19.50 5.04 -4.97
N LEU A 132 18.46 4.71 -4.16
CA LEU A 132 17.16 4.36 -4.71
C LEU A 132 16.62 5.57 -5.48
N PRO A 133 16.44 5.46 -6.82
CA PRO A 133 15.98 6.57 -7.62
C PRO A 133 14.53 6.94 -7.23
N LEU A 134 14.28 8.23 -7.12
CA LEU A 134 12.94 8.77 -6.88
C LEU A 134 12.21 9.06 -8.19
N GLU A 135 12.99 9.33 -9.24
CA GLU A 135 12.52 9.70 -10.57
C GLU A 135 12.91 8.64 -11.59
N GLY A 136 12.12 8.52 -12.65
CA GLY A 136 12.42 7.61 -13.75
C GLY A 136 11.17 7.13 -14.49
N GLY A 137 11.38 6.46 -15.61
CA GLY A 137 10.28 5.81 -16.32
C GLY A 137 9.79 4.56 -15.61
N ARG A 138 8.53 4.19 -15.85
CA ARG A 138 7.91 2.98 -15.29
C ARG A 138 7.16 2.19 -16.36
N ILE A 139 7.16 0.87 -16.20
CA ILE A 139 6.22 -0.03 -16.88
C ILE A 139 5.17 -0.39 -15.84
N LEU A 140 3.93 0.10 -16.02
CA LEU A 140 2.85 -0.16 -15.09
C LEU A 140 2.55 -1.66 -15.02
N SER A 141 2.43 -2.16 -13.81
CA SER A 141 1.97 -3.52 -13.48
C SER A 141 0.52 -3.55 -12.98
N THR A 142 -0.05 -2.37 -12.70
CA THR A 142 -1.46 -2.19 -12.39
C THR A 142 -2.34 -2.28 -13.65
N PRO A 143 -3.65 -2.50 -13.52
CA PRO A 143 -4.60 -2.29 -14.61
C PRO A 143 -4.45 -0.89 -15.23
N PRO A 144 -4.71 -0.72 -16.56
CA PRO A 144 -4.37 0.51 -17.27
C PRO A 144 -5.12 1.77 -16.78
N TYR A 145 -6.22 1.59 -16.07
CA TYR A 145 -7.06 2.68 -15.56
C TYR A 145 -6.67 3.14 -14.13
N THR A 146 -5.77 2.46 -13.44
CA THR A 146 -5.32 2.82 -12.09
C THR A 146 -3.81 2.81 -11.99
N ALA A 147 -3.25 3.72 -11.19
CA ALA A 147 -1.82 3.75 -10.91
C ALA A 147 -1.52 4.29 -9.51
N TYR A 148 -0.38 3.85 -8.96
CA TYR A 148 0.19 4.46 -7.77
C TYR A 148 1.17 5.57 -8.15
N LEU A 149 1.12 6.70 -7.45
CA LEU A 149 2.04 7.82 -7.58
C LEU A 149 2.84 7.96 -6.28
N LYS A 150 4.07 7.47 -6.28
CA LYS A 150 4.96 7.57 -5.13
C LYS A 150 5.58 8.96 -5.07
N ILE A 151 5.25 9.76 -4.05
CA ILE A 151 5.66 11.17 -3.94
C ILE A 151 6.87 11.39 -3.04
N ALA A 152 7.21 10.41 -2.20
CA ALA A 152 8.37 10.45 -1.32
C ALA A 152 8.85 9.04 -0.99
N GLU A 153 10.05 8.93 -0.42
CA GLU A 153 10.68 7.68 0.00
C GLU A 153 11.24 7.82 1.42
N GLY A 154 11.25 6.71 2.19
CA GLY A 154 11.77 6.68 3.55
C GLY A 154 10.83 7.33 4.58
N CYS A 155 11.23 7.30 5.85
CA CYS A 155 10.40 7.83 6.93
C CYS A 155 11.25 8.30 8.12
N ASP A 156 10.93 9.49 8.65
CA ASP A 156 11.59 10.07 9.82
C ASP A 156 10.73 10.05 11.10
N ASN A 157 9.54 9.42 11.08
CA ASN A 157 8.66 9.36 12.26
C ASN A 157 9.24 8.45 13.35
N ARG A 158 10.05 7.45 12.98
CA ARG A 158 10.78 6.57 13.91
C ARG A 158 9.89 5.93 14.97
N CYS A 159 8.69 5.49 14.57
CA CYS A 159 7.82 4.70 15.45
C CYS A 159 8.62 3.52 16.00
N SER A 160 8.47 3.24 17.30
CA SER A 160 9.35 2.28 18.01
C SER A 160 9.22 0.84 17.51
N TYR A 161 8.11 0.49 16.89
CA TYR A 161 7.82 -0.82 16.31
C TYR A 161 8.22 -0.97 14.83
N CYS A 162 8.69 0.12 14.18
CA CYS A 162 8.76 0.17 12.72
C CYS A 162 10.18 0.06 12.19
N ALA A 163 10.42 -0.91 11.31
CA ALA A 163 11.71 -1.14 10.65
C ALA A 163 11.94 -0.25 9.40
N ILE A 164 10.95 0.51 8.94
CA ILE A 164 11.06 1.31 7.69
C ILE A 164 12.27 2.23 7.66
N PRO A 165 12.61 3.02 8.71
CA PRO A 165 13.81 3.87 8.66
C PRO A 165 15.10 3.08 8.44
N MET A 166 15.17 1.85 8.96
CA MET A 166 16.33 0.97 8.77
C MET A 166 16.38 0.39 7.36
N ILE A 167 15.24 0.09 6.75
CA ILE A 167 15.15 -0.50 5.42
C ILE A 167 15.27 0.58 4.33
N ARG A 168 14.45 1.65 4.41
CA ARG A 168 14.25 2.65 3.35
C ARG A 168 14.98 3.97 3.58
N GLY A 169 15.57 4.14 4.76
CA GLY A 169 16.32 5.32 5.11
C GLY A 169 15.47 6.52 5.51
N ARG A 170 16.11 7.71 5.44
CA ARG A 170 15.49 8.98 5.81
C ARG A 170 14.45 9.41 4.81
N PHE A 171 13.49 10.21 5.27
CA PHE A 171 12.45 10.78 4.41
C PHE A 171 13.05 11.71 3.34
N ARG A 172 12.63 11.49 2.09
CA ARG A 172 13.06 12.28 0.92
C ARG A 172 11.85 12.53 0.01
N SER A 173 11.42 13.78 -0.10
CA SER A 173 10.39 14.19 -1.04
C SER A 173 10.92 14.24 -2.47
N ARG A 174 10.07 13.93 -3.41
CA ARG A 174 10.27 14.25 -4.82
C ARG A 174 10.06 15.76 -5.07
N ASP A 175 10.57 16.28 -6.16
CA ASP A 175 10.20 17.62 -6.59
C ASP A 175 8.74 17.64 -7.07
N ILE A 176 8.01 18.69 -6.69
CA ILE A 176 6.58 18.79 -7.03
C ILE A 176 6.37 18.83 -8.54
N GLU A 177 7.29 19.43 -9.31
CA GLU A 177 7.24 19.49 -10.76
C GLU A 177 7.41 18.12 -11.40
N ASP A 178 8.33 17.30 -10.88
CA ASP A 178 8.58 15.96 -11.39
C ASP A 178 7.39 15.03 -11.08
N VAL A 179 6.80 15.17 -9.89
CA VAL A 179 5.58 14.42 -9.51
C VAL A 179 4.41 14.77 -10.42
N VAL A 180 4.18 16.07 -10.69
CA VAL A 180 3.11 16.52 -11.58
C VAL A 180 3.34 16.02 -13.00
N LYS A 181 4.56 16.14 -13.51
CA LYS A 181 4.93 15.63 -14.85
C LYS A 181 4.71 14.13 -15.00
N GLU A 182 5.04 13.34 -13.99
CA GLU A 182 4.74 11.90 -14.01
C GLU A 182 3.24 11.66 -14.04
N ALA A 183 2.47 12.40 -13.22
CA ALA A 183 1.01 12.28 -13.20
C ALA A 183 0.36 12.65 -14.55
N GLU A 184 0.85 13.69 -15.23
CA GLU A 184 0.42 14.03 -16.59
C GLU A 184 0.66 12.86 -17.55
N GLY A 185 1.86 12.27 -17.51
CA GLY A 185 2.18 11.10 -18.34
C GLY A 185 1.37 9.85 -17.99
N LEU A 186 0.88 9.70 -16.75
CA LEU A 186 -0.05 8.63 -16.37
C LEU A 186 -1.46 8.89 -16.95
N ALA A 187 -1.96 10.11 -16.84
CA ALA A 187 -3.24 10.51 -17.44
C ALA A 187 -3.26 10.34 -18.95
N GLU A 188 -2.19 10.73 -19.66
CA GLU A 188 -2.03 10.50 -21.11
C GLU A 188 -2.08 9.03 -21.52
N ARG A 189 -1.73 8.11 -20.60
CA ARG A 189 -1.83 6.65 -20.81
C ARG A 189 -3.21 6.09 -20.48
N GLY A 190 -4.16 6.92 -20.05
CA GLY A 190 -5.53 6.52 -19.73
C GLY A 190 -5.75 6.11 -18.29
N VAL A 191 -4.86 6.48 -17.37
CA VAL A 191 -5.10 6.29 -15.92
C VAL A 191 -6.18 7.27 -15.45
N GLU A 192 -7.27 6.74 -14.92
CA GLU A 192 -8.40 7.51 -14.40
C GLU A 192 -8.43 7.55 -12.86
N GLU A 193 -7.86 6.54 -12.18
CA GLU A 193 -7.66 6.53 -10.73
C GLU A 193 -6.18 6.66 -10.37
N LEU A 194 -5.85 7.71 -9.62
CA LEU A 194 -4.50 7.99 -9.14
C LEU A 194 -4.43 7.80 -7.63
N ASN A 195 -3.59 6.88 -7.16
CA ASN A 195 -3.37 6.61 -5.74
C ASN A 195 -2.04 7.22 -5.29
N VAL A 196 -2.10 8.31 -4.53
CA VAL A 196 -0.94 9.05 -4.03
C VAL A 196 -0.40 8.37 -2.79
N ILE A 197 0.86 7.92 -2.82
CA ILE A 197 1.49 7.12 -1.78
C ILE A 197 2.87 7.62 -1.36
N ALA A 198 3.20 7.39 -0.10
CA ALA A 198 4.54 7.43 0.50
C ALA A 198 4.53 6.58 1.77
N GLN A 199 5.60 6.58 2.56
CA GLN A 199 5.54 6.05 3.92
C GLN A 199 4.80 6.99 4.89
N ASP A 200 4.82 8.29 4.56
CA ASP A 200 4.04 9.35 5.20
C ASP A 200 3.79 10.45 4.15
N THR A 201 2.58 10.47 3.58
CA THR A 201 2.23 11.44 2.53
C THR A 201 2.06 12.85 3.08
N THR A 202 1.62 13.00 4.34
CA THR A 202 1.40 14.31 4.96
C THR A 202 2.67 15.11 5.16
N ARG A 203 3.84 14.43 5.15
CA ARG A 203 5.16 15.06 5.29
C ARG A 203 5.71 15.61 3.99
N PHE A 204 5.07 15.34 2.86
CA PHE A 204 5.56 15.74 1.54
C PHE A 204 5.94 17.22 1.48
N GLY A 205 7.17 17.50 1.08
CA GLY A 205 7.71 18.84 0.87
C GLY A 205 8.42 19.46 2.08
N GLU A 206 8.25 18.92 3.30
CA GLU A 206 8.90 19.52 4.49
C GLU A 206 10.43 19.60 4.37
N ASP A 207 11.06 18.54 3.87
CA ASP A 207 12.51 18.43 3.71
C ASP A 207 13.06 19.32 2.59
N LYS A 208 12.27 19.61 1.55
CA LYS A 208 12.68 20.40 0.39
C LYS A 208 12.26 21.87 0.48
N TYR A 209 11.05 22.14 0.93
CA TYR A 209 10.44 23.47 0.89
C TYR A 209 10.26 24.09 2.28
N GLY A 210 10.64 23.38 3.36
CA GLY A 210 10.51 23.84 4.73
C GLY A 210 9.06 23.92 5.26
N LYS A 211 8.09 23.36 4.51
CA LYS A 211 6.67 23.30 4.89
C LYS A 211 5.98 22.12 4.21
N PRO A 212 4.86 21.62 4.76
CA PRO A 212 4.03 20.63 4.09
C PRO A 212 3.51 21.15 2.75
N MET A 213 3.62 20.35 1.68
CA MET A 213 3.21 20.71 0.33
C MET A 213 2.14 19.77 -0.25
N LEU A 214 1.62 18.83 0.54
CA LEU A 214 0.66 17.84 0.03
C LEU A 214 -0.63 18.52 -0.50
N ALA A 215 -1.17 19.50 0.21
CA ALA A 215 -2.36 20.23 -0.23
C ALA A 215 -2.15 20.93 -1.59
N GLU A 216 -0.99 21.57 -1.77
CA GLU A 216 -0.63 22.22 -3.03
C GLU A 216 -0.44 21.19 -4.16
N LEU A 217 0.24 20.09 -3.88
CA LEU A 217 0.38 18.99 -4.84
C LEU A 217 -0.99 18.47 -5.30
N LEU A 218 -1.88 18.18 -4.38
CA LEU A 218 -3.23 17.67 -4.68
C LEU A 218 -4.02 18.63 -5.56
N ARG A 219 -4.01 19.94 -5.26
CA ARG A 219 -4.65 20.95 -6.11
C ARG A 219 -4.08 20.95 -7.53
N ARG A 220 -2.78 20.75 -7.69
CA ARG A 220 -2.14 20.66 -9.01
C ARG A 220 -2.53 19.36 -9.74
N LEU A 221 -2.58 18.23 -9.06
CA LEU A 221 -3.03 16.96 -9.63
C LEU A 221 -4.49 17.02 -10.09
N CYS A 222 -5.36 17.73 -9.34
CA CYS A 222 -6.76 17.93 -9.72
C CYS A 222 -6.95 18.73 -11.02
N ARG A 223 -5.96 19.55 -11.41
CA ARG A 223 -6.00 20.32 -12.68
C ARG A 223 -5.63 19.47 -13.91
N ILE A 224 -5.08 18.28 -13.71
CA ILE A 224 -4.74 17.37 -14.81
C ILE A 224 -6.04 16.75 -15.32
N ASP A 225 -6.28 16.86 -16.62
CA ASP A 225 -7.40 16.18 -17.27
C ASP A 225 -7.15 14.66 -17.32
N GLY A 226 -8.22 13.87 -17.30
CA GLY A 226 -8.16 12.41 -17.38
C GLY A 226 -8.36 11.71 -16.05
N PHE A 227 -7.90 12.26 -14.91
CA PHE A 227 -8.22 11.67 -13.60
C PHE A 227 -9.66 11.96 -13.19
N LYS A 228 -10.37 10.90 -12.81
CA LYS A 228 -11.69 10.94 -12.14
C LYS A 228 -11.52 10.82 -10.63
N TRP A 229 -10.63 9.93 -10.17
CA TRP A 229 -10.36 9.73 -8.75
C TRP A 229 -8.88 9.95 -8.40
N ILE A 230 -8.66 10.75 -7.38
CA ILE A 230 -7.36 10.94 -6.73
C ILE A 230 -7.51 10.53 -5.27
N ARG A 231 -6.82 9.49 -4.86
CA ARG A 231 -6.84 8.94 -3.51
C ARG A 231 -5.53 9.21 -2.81
N VAL A 232 -5.58 9.59 -1.52
CA VAL A 232 -4.39 9.80 -0.69
C VAL A 232 -4.34 8.73 0.38
N LEU A 233 -3.24 8.00 0.45
CA LEU A 233 -3.01 6.95 1.44
C LEU A 233 -1.86 7.32 2.38
N TYR A 234 -1.80 6.70 3.56
CA TYR A 234 -0.72 6.83 4.55
C TYR A 234 -0.56 8.24 5.12
N CYS A 235 -1.67 8.84 5.61
CA CYS A 235 -1.67 10.13 6.29
C CYS A 235 -1.28 9.96 7.77
N TYR A 236 -0.26 10.69 8.22
CA TYR A 236 0.13 10.69 9.63
C TYR A 236 -0.71 11.72 10.41
N PRO A 237 -1.40 11.35 11.52
CA PRO A 237 -2.41 12.20 12.16
C PRO A 237 -1.90 13.57 12.59
N ASP A 238 -0.68 13.65 13.16
CA ASP A 238 -0.10 14.89 13.70
C ASP A 238 0.18 15.95 12.63
N ARG A 239 0.14 15.58 11.35
CA ARG A 239 0.52 16.42 10.21
C ARG A 239 -0.65 16.75 9.29
N ILE A 240 -1.85 16.33 9.67
CA ILE A 240 -3.07 16.68 8.93
C ILE A 240 -3.41 18.13 9.25
N THR A 241 -3.10 19.03 8.32
CA THR A 241 -3.36 20.46 8.45
C THR A 241 -4.78 20.81 8.04
N ASP A 242 -5.27 21.97 8.50
CA ASP A 242 -6.55 22.51 8.04
C ASP A 242 -6.60 22.72 6.53
N GLU A 243 -5.49 23.19 5.95
CA GLU A 243 -5.36 23.37 4.51
C GLU A 243 -5.54 22.04 3.75
N LEU A 244 -4.99 20.94 4.27
CA LEU A 244 -5.16 19.62 3.65
C LEU A 244 -6.62 19.17 3.73
N ILE A 245 -7.27 19.30 4.91
CA ILE A 245 -8.68 18.94 5.08
C ILE A 245 -9.56 19.76 4.13
N ASP A 246 -9.35 21.09 4.08
CA ASP A 246 -10.11 21.99 3.21
C ASP A 246 -9.90 21.67 1.72
N THR A 247 -8.68 21.28 1.33
CA THR A 247 -8.38 20.86 -0.04
C THR A 247 -9.11 19.56 -0.40
N ILE A 248 -9.07 18.55 0.49
CA ILE A 248 -9.79 17.29 0.26
C ILE A 248 -11.32 17.53 0.21
N ALA A 249 -11.83 18.45 1.04
CA ALA A 249 -13.24 18.78 1.05
C ALA A 249 -13.71 19.44 -0.25
N SER A 250 -12.91 20.37 -0.80
CA SER A 250 -13.31 21.27 -1.90
C SER A 250 -13.03 20.71 -3.30
N GLU A 251 -12.07 19.81 -3.47
CA GLU A 251 -11.69 19.27 -4.78
C GLU A 251 -12.51 18.01 -5.11
N ASP A 252 -13.31 18.05 -6.17
CA ASP A 252 -14.23 16.97 -6.55
C ASP A 252 -13.50 15.68 -6.96
N LYS A 253 -12.34 15.79 -7.61
CA LYS A 253 -11.54 14.62 -8.02
C LYS A 253 -10.92 13.90 -6.84
N ILE A 254 -10.75 14.55 -5.68
CA ILE A 254 -10.22 13.89 -4.50
C ILE A 254 -11.33 13.09 -3.83
N VAL A 255 -11.19 11.76 -3.85
CA VAL A 255 -12.14 10.88 -3.17
C VAL A 255 -12.16 11.17 -1.67
N LYS A 256 -13.35 11.18 -1.08
CA LYS A 256 -13.54 11.47 0.34
C LYS A 256 -13.18 10.26 1.20
N TYR A 257 -11.94 9.82 1.07
CA TYR A 257 -11.35 8.68 1.73
C TYR A 257 -10.04 9.11 2.39
N MET A 258 -9.91 8.89 3.69
CA MET A 258 -8.73 9.26 4.46
C MET A 258 -8.16 8.05 5.19
N ASP A 259 -6.98 7.62 4.76
CA ASP A 259 -6.20 6.56 5.39
C ASP A 259 -5.29 7.17 6.46
N ILE A 260 -5.67 7.00 7.72
CA ILE A 260 -5.00 7.58 8.90
C ILE A 260 -4.68 6.47 9.89
N PRO A 261 -3.52 5.80 9.79
CA PRO A 261 -3.11 4.75 10.72
C PRO A 261 -2.86 5.33 12.12
N LEU A 262 -3.81 5.21 13.03
CA LEU A 262 -3.72 5.74 14.40
C LEU A 262 -2.86 4.87 15.32
N GLN A 263 -2.88 3.57 15.10
CA GLN A 263 -2.16 2.50 15.80
C GLN A 263 -2.70 2.20 17.21
N HIS A 264 -3.03 3.20 18.01
CA HIS A 264 -3.66 3.12 19.34
C HIS A 264 -4.37 4.44 19.66
N CYS A 265 -5.13 4.51 20.78
CA CYS A 265 -5.72 5.75 21.26
C CYS A 265 -5.20 6.17 22.64
N ASP A 266 -4.68 5.24 23.46
CA ASP A 266 -4.12 5.57 24.77
C ASP A 266 -2.81 6.36 24.64
N GLY A 267 -2.71 7.48 25.37
CA GLY A 267 -1.58 8.40 25.26
C GLY A 267 -0.25 7.84 25.77
N ASP A 268 -0.25 6.91 26.70
CA ASP A 268 0.97 6.27 27.21
C ASP A 268 1.51 5.25 26.21
N ILE A 269 0.62 4.45 25.61
CA ILE A 269 0.99 3.51 24.55
C ILE A 269 1.49 4.27 23.33
N LEU A 270 0.79 5.31 22.87
CA LEU A 270 1.24 6.14 21.74
C LEU A 270 2.62 6.75 22.01
N ARG A 271 2.88 7.26 23.22
CA ARG A 271 4.20 7.78 23.58
C ARG A 271 5.29 6.71 23.53
N ARG A 272 4.99 5.49 24.01
CA ARG A 272 5.91 4.34 23.90
C ARG A 272 6.12 3.89 22.47
N MET A 273 5.11 4.03 21.61
CA MET A 273 5.21 3.86 20.15
C MET A 273 6.01 4.97 19.47
N ASN A 274 6.46 6.00 20.17
CA ASN A 274 7.03 7.24 19.63
C ASN A 274 6.05 7.97 18.69
N ARG A 275 4.79 8.02 19.10
CA ARG A 275 3.70 8.74 18.43
C ARG A 275 3.11 9.78 19.38
N HIS A 276 2.45 10.78 18.80
CA HIS A 276 1.79 11.84 19.55
C HIS A 276 0.29 11.62 19.58
N GLY A 277 -0.36 12.23 20.58
CA GLY A 277 -1.79 12.21 20.73
C GLY A 277 -2.27 11.31 21.88
N ASP A 278 -3.56 11.35 22.10
CA ASP A 278 -4.34 10.59 23.04
C ASP A 278 -5.78 10.47 22.50
N ARG A 279 -6.66 9.74 23.22
CA ARG A 279 -8.06 9.54 22.82
C ARG A 279 -8.78 10.87 22.53
N GLU A 280 -8.57 11.90 23.36
CA GLU A 280 -9.27 13.18 23.22
C GLU A 280 -8.83 13.92 21.95
N SER A 281 -7.54 14.08 21.74
CA SER A 281 -6.96 14.76 20.58
C SER A 281 -7.26 14.04 19.26
N LEU A 282 -7.19 12.70 19.26
CA LEU A 282 -7.54 11.89 18.08
C LEU A 282 -9.04 12.00 17.77
N THR A 283 -9.91 11.92 18.78
CA THR A 283 -11.36 12.14 18.62
C THR A 283 -11.65 13.51 18.04
N ALA A 284 -11.00 14.56 18.56
CA ALA A 284 -11.16 15.92 18.07
C ALA A 284 -10.73 16.07 16.60
N LEU A 285 -9.60 15.46 16.21
CA LEU A 285 -9.15 15.43 14.81
C LEU A 285 -10.17 14.74 13.90
N MET A 286 -10.64 13.55 14.28
CA MET A 286 -11.58 12.78 13.47
C MET A 286 -12.91 13.49 13.31
N ASN A 287 -13.44 14.12 14.40
CA ASN A 287 -14.66 14.90 14.34
C ASN A 287 -14.49 16.15 13.45
N LYS A 288 -13.37 16.86 13.58
CA LYS A 288 -13.06 18.01 12.70
C LYS A 288 -13.05 17.62 11.22
N ILE A 289 -12.51 16.46 10.89
CA ILE A 289 -12.53 15.95 9.51
C ILE A 289 -13.96 15.60 9.08
N LYS A 290 -14.74 14.91 9.91
CA LYS A 290 -16.15 14.59 9.64
C LYS A 290 -17.00 15.83 9.39
N ASP A 291 -16.79 16.89 10.19
CA ASP A 291 -17.53 18.15 10.07
C ASP A 291 -17.23 18.88 8.75
N LYS A 292 -15.98 18.80 8.26
CA LYS A 292 -15.54 19.49 7.05
C LYS A 292 -15.74 18.67 5.77
N ILE A 293 -15.68 17.34 5.86
CA ILE A 293 -15.77 16.43 4.72
C ILE A 293 -16.99 15.52 4.89
N PRO A 294 -18.16 15.91 4.34
CA PRO A 294 -19.34 15.04 4.38
C PRO A 294 -19.09 13.69 3.71
N ASN A 295 -19.60 12.62 4.32
CA ASN A 295 -19.46 11.25 3.85
C ASN A 295 -18.00 10.76 3.73
N VAL A 296 -17.09 11.34 4.52
CA VAL A 296 -15.71 10.85 4.56
C VAL A 296 -15.66 9.40 5.03
N ILE A 297 -14.90 8.60 4.30
CA ILE A 297 -14.55 7.24 4.68
C ILE A 297 -13.23 7.28 5.44
N PHE A 298 -13.22 6.77 6.65
CA PHE A 298 -11.99 6.59 7.40
C PHE A 298 -11.47 5.18 7.27
N ARG A 299 -10.20 5.09 6.85
CA ARG A 299 -9.40 3.90 7.04
C ARG A 299 -8.40 4.12 8.16
N SER A 300 -8.30 3.15 9.06
CA SER A 300 -7.32 3.19 10.14
C SER A 300 -6.68 1.83 10.36
N THR A 301 -5.63 1.82 11.14
CA THR A 301 -4.94 0.60 11.57
C THR A 301 -4.67 0.70 13.05
N PHE A 302 -4.94 -0.38 13.81
CA PHE A 302 -4.58 -0.52 15.21
C PHE A 302 -3.59 -1.66 15.42
N ILE A 303 -2.80 -1.54 16.47
CA ILE A 303 -1.89 -2.57 16.98
C ILE A 303 -2.28 -2.88 18.41
N THR A 304 -2.65 -4.12 18.66
CA THR A 304 -2.96 -4.62 20.02
C THR A 304 -1.80 -5.41 20.61
N GLY A 305 -1.73 -5.45 21.92
CA GLY A 305 -0.67 -6.19 22.63
C GLY A 305 0.71 -5.56 22.46
N PHE A 306 0.78 -4.25 22.28
CA PHE A 306 2.05 -3.53 22.33
C PHE A 306 2.70 -3.73 23.70
N PRO A 307 4.06 -3.85 23.81
CA PRO A 307 4.71 -4.13 25.09
C PRO A 307 4.21 -3.26 26.24
N GLY A 308 3.70 -3.89 27.32
CA GLY A 308 3.12 -3.26 28.52
C GLY A 308 1.73 -2.65 28.34
N GLU A 309 0.99 -2.97 27.28
CA GLU A 309 -0.43 -2.61 27.15
C GLU A 309 -1.26 -3.34 28.21
N THR A 310 -1.93 -2.59 29.08
CA THR A 310 -2.82 -3.17 30.10
C THR A 310 -4.18 -3.54 29.53
N GLU A 311 -4.99 -4.24 30.32
CA GLU A 311 -6.36 -4.58 29.93
C GLU A 311 -7.24 -3.32 29.85
N GLU A 312 -7.02 -2.35 30.74
CA GLU A 312 -7.75 -1.08 30.72
C GLU A 312 -7.45 -0.28 29.47
N GLN A 313 -6.17 -0.23 29.03
CA GLN A 313 -5.76 0.46 27.81
C GLN A 313 -6.30 -0.23 26.56
N PHE A 314 -6.33 -1.57 26.54
CA PHE A 314 -6.98 -2.32 25.49
C PHE A 314 -8.50 -2.04 25.42
N ASN A 315 -9.19 -2.05 26.57
CA ASN A 315 -10.62 -1.76 26.64
C ASN A 315 -10.91 -0.33 26.14
N GLU A 316 -10.07 0.64 26.49
CA GLU A 316 -10.17 2.00 25.96
C GLU A 316 -10.02 2.04 24.44
N LEU A 317 -9.09 1.27 23.85
CA LEU A 317 -8.92 1.15 22.41
C LEU A 317 -10.16 0.51 21.75
N ALA A 318 -10.72 -0.53 22.33
CA ALA A 318 -11.91 -1.19 21.80
C ALA A 318 -13.14 -0.26 21.82
N GLU A 319 -13.35 0.48 22.94
CA GLU A 319 -14.39 1.51 23.02
C GLU A 319 -14.18 2.63 21.98
N PHE A 320 -12.94 3.10 21.82
CA PHE A 320 -12.61 4.13 20.84
C PHE A 320 -12.92 3.66 19.40
N ALA A 321 -12.58 2.41 19.07
CA ALA A 321 -12.90 1.83 17.77
C ALA A 321 -14.42 1.80 17.52
N ALA A 322 -15.18 1.39 18.54
CA ALA A 322 -16.64 1.35 18.51
C ALA A 322 -17.28 2.73 18.34
N ASP A 323 -16.79 3.74 19.08
CA ASP A 323 -17.29 5.11 19.02
C ASP A 323 -17.01 5.78 17.68
N MET A 324 -15.82 5.57 17.14
CA MET A 324 -15.38 6.22 15.90
C MET A 324 -16.02 5.63 14.65
N LYS A 325 -16.43 4.35 14.67
CA LYS A 325 -17.07 3.65 13.55
C LYS A 325 -16.30 3.82 12.25
N PHE A 326 -15.04 3.40 12.24
CA PHE A 326 -14.21 3.41 11.03
C PHE A 326 -14.81 2.49 9.97
N GLN A 327 -15.06 2.99 8.76
CA GLN A 327 -15.59 2.18 7.67
C GLN A 327 -14.58 1.17 7.16
N ARG A 328 -13.28 1.47 7.30
CA ARG A 328 -12.19 0.57 6.96
C ARG A 328 -11.20 0.53 8.12
N LEU A 329 -11.11 -0.60 8.80
CA LEU A 329 -10.23 -0.78 9.95
C LEU A 329 -9.52 -2.13 9.85
N GLY A 330 -8.19 -2.10 9.98
CA GLY A 330 -7.38 -3.28 10.25
C GLY A 330 -6.83 -3.25 11.69
N CYS A 331 -6.90 -4.36 12.39
CA CYS A 331 -6.30 -4.51 13.69
C CYS A 331 -5.34 -5.71 13.68
N PHE A 332 -4.12 -5.51 14.15
CA PHE A 332 -3.05 -6.50 14.11
C PHE A 332 -2.46 -6.72 15.48
N ALA A 333 -2.17 -7.97 15.81
CA ALA A 333 -1.33 -8.30 16.95
C ALA A 333 0.08 -7.70 16.75
N TYR A 334 0.64 -7.11 17.80
CA TYR A 334 2.00 -6.57 17.75
C TYR A 334 3.01 -7.68 17.43
N SER A 335 3.79 -7.47 16.36
CA SER A 335 4.90 -8.34 15.97
C SER A 335 6.23 -7.69 16.41
N PRO A 336 7.06 -8.38 17.22
CA PRO A 336 8.36 -7.87 17.63
C PRO A 336 9.36 -8.00 16.47
N GLU A 337 9.50 -6.92 15.72
CA GLU A 337 10.47 -6.87 14.60
C GLU A 337 11.88 -6.63 15.11
N GLU A 338 12.83 -7.44 14.66
CA GLU A 338 14.25 -7.34 15.02
C GLU A 338 14.79 -5.93 14.81
N ASP A 339 15.73 -5.54 15.65
CA ASP A 339 16.38 -4.22 15.65
C ASP A 339 15.44 -3.04 15.89
N THR A 340 14.18 -3.27 16.22
CA THR A 340 13.24 -2.20 16.62
C THR A 340 13.28 -1.97 18.12
N LYS A 341 13.11 -0.71 18.54
CA LYS A 341 13.09 -0.38 19.96
C LYS A 341 11.99 -1.12 20.73
N ALA A 342 10.85 -1.35 20.09
CA ALA A 342 9.73 -2.03 20.73
C ALA A 342 10.02 -3.52 20.98
N ALA A 343 10.82 -4.18 20.16
CA ALA A 343 11.22 -5.57 20.37
C ALA A 343 12.11 -5.74 21.62
N GLU A 344 12.86 -4.69 21.98
CA GLU A 344 13.74 -4.68 23.17
C GLU A 344 13.03 -4.19 24.44
N MET A 345 11.77 -3.73 24.36
CA MET A 345 11.03 -3.26 25.52
C MET A 345 10.73 -4.42 26.49
N PRO A 346 10.76 -4.17 27.81
CA PRO A 346 10.23 -5.12 28.78
C PRO A 346 8.70 -5.26 28.64
N ASP A 347 8.15 -6.19 29.38
CA ASP A 347 6.70 -6.42 29.46
C ASP A 347 6.06 -6.81 28.12
N GLN A 348 6.76 -7.63 27.34
CA GLN A 348 6.21 -8.27 26.15
C GLN A 348 4.98 -9.10 26.53
N ILE A 349 3.93 -8.95 25.76
CA ILE A 349 2.65 -9.63 25.99
C ILE A 349 2.65 -10.98 25.25
N ASP A 350 1.99 -11.96 25.83
CA ASP A 350 1.81 -13.28 25.25
C ASP A 350 1.08 -13.20 23.89
N GLU A 351 1.51 -14.01 22.93
CA GLU A 351 1.00 -13.96 21.57
C GLU A 351 -0.51 -14.27 21.50
N GLU A 352 -0.99 -15.22 22.32
CA GLU A 352 -2.42 -15.57 22.37
C GLU A 352 -3.25 -14.38 22.86
N ILE A 353 -2.73 -13.60 23.81
CA ILE A 353 -3.42 -12.40 24.33
C ILE A 353 -3.46 -11.31 23.26
N LYS A 354 -2.35 -11.03 22.57
CA LYS A 354 -2.29 -10.05 21.50
C LYS A 354 -3.30 -10.40 20.41
N GLN A 355 -3.29 -11.65 19.94
CA GLN A 355 -4.19 -12.11 18.86
C GLN A 355 -5.65 -12.03 19.29
N LYS A 356 -5.98 -12.50 20.51
CA LYS A 356 -7.33 -12.38 21.05
C LYS A 356 -7.84 -10.95 21.11
N ARG A 357 -6.98 -9.99 21.47
CA ARG A 357 -7.32 -8.57 21.49
C ARG A 357 -7.59 -8.05 20.05
N ALA A 358 -6.77 -8.44 19.09
CA ALA A 358 -7.00 -8.09 17.68
C ALA A 358 -8.32 -8.66 17.16
N ASP A 359 -8.60 -9.92 17.46
CA ASP A 359 -9.81 -10.62 17.02
C ASP A 359 -11.08 -9.93 17.58
N ILE A 360 -11.07 -9.52 18.86
CA ILE A 360 -12.19 -8.79 19.48
C ILE A 360 -12.50 -7.49 18.70
N ILE A 361 -11.48 -6.70 18.36
CA ILE A 361 -11.67 -5.46 17.59
C ILE A 361 -12.18 -5.78 16.20
N MET A 362 -11.64 -6.81 15.54
CA MET A 362 -12.05 -7.19 14.18
C MET A 362 -13.45 -7.79 14.13
N GLU A 363 -13.88 -8.53 15.16
CA GLU A 363 -15.26 -9.01 15.28
C GLU A 363 -16.25 -7.83 15.38
N HIS A 364 -15.91 -6.83 16.19
CA HIS A 364 -16.74 -5.61 16.27
C HIS A 364 -16.72 -4.82 14.94
N GLN A 365 -15.58 -4.77 14.27
CA GLN A 365 -15.44 -4.12 12.98
C GLN A 365 -16.34 -4.73 11.90
N GLN A 366 -16.58 -6.03 11.93
CA GLN A 366 -17.52 -6.67 11.01
C GLN A 366 -18.95 -6.12 11.15
N GLN A 367 -19.37 -5.80 12.38
CA GLN A 367 -20.67 -5.16 12.62
C GLN A 367 -20.71 -3.74 12.04
N VAL A 368 -19.65 -2.94 12.26
CA VAL A 368 -19.57 -1.58 11.72
C VAL A 368 -19.61 -1.59 10.20
N MET A 369 -18.95 -2.56 9.57
CA MET A 369 -18.98 -2.74 8.11
C MET A 369 -20.36 -3.15 7.61
N ALA A 370 -21.03 -4.06 8.30
CA ALA A 370 -22.39 -4.47 7.95
C ALA A 370 -23.38 -3.29 8.06
N GLU A 371 -23.31 -2.50 9.14
CA GLU A 371 -24.10 -1.28 9.29
C GLU A 371 -23.84 -0.26 8.16
N TYR A 372 -22.57 -0.12 7.75
CA TYR A 372 -22.21 0.75 6.63
C TYR A 372 -22.82 0.24 5.33
N CYS A 373 -22.68 -1.05 5.00
CA CYS A 373 -23.24 -1.65 3.80
C CYS A 373 -24.77 -1.57 3.79
N GLU A 374 -25.46 -1.85 4.92
CA GLU A 374 -26.90 -1.68 5.08
C GLU A 374 -27.33 -0.24 4.79
N SER A 375 -26.54 0.74 5.25
CA SER A 375 -26.82 2.16 4.99
C SER A 375 -26.78 2.54 3.51
N LEU A 376 -26.14 1.72 2.66
CA LEU A 376 -26.06 1.92 1.21
C LEU A 376 -27.24 1.31 0.45
N VAL A 377 -28.00 0.39 1.05
CA VAL A 377 -29.14 -0.26 0.39
C VAL A 377 -30.17 0.77 -0.07
N GLY A 378 -30.54 0.66 -1.33
CA GLY A 378 -31.44 1.61 -2.02
C GLY A 378 -30.76 2.85 -2.60
N LYS A 379 -29.48 3.07 -2.31
CA LYS A 379 -28.72 4.20 -2.88
C LYS A 379 -28.05 3.80 -4.20
N GLU A 380 -27.78 4.80 -5.04
CA GLU A 380 -26.92 4.68 -6.20
C GLU A 380 -25.50 5.14 -5.83
N ILE A 381 -24.53 4.31 -6.10
CA ILE A 381 -23.10 4.57 -5.87
C ILE A 381 -22.33 4.50 -7.18
N GLU A 382 -21.26 5.26 -7.25
CA GLU A 382 -20.30 5.21 -8.36
C GLU A 382 -19.32 4.07 -8.14
N VAL A 383 -19.07 3.27 -9.17
CA VAL A 383 -18.19 2.10 -9.12
C VAL A 383 -17.24 2.13 -10.31
N LEU A 384 -15.95 2.00 -10.06
CA LEU A 384 -14.92 1.69 -11.04
C LEU A 384 -14.91 0.18 -11.25
N VAL A 385 -15.29 -0.27 -12.43
CA VAL A 385 -15.38 -1.69 -12.78
C VAL A 385 -13.99 -2.30 -12.90
N GLU A 386 -13.74 -3.39 -12.20
CA GLU A 386 -12.47 -4.12 -12.26
C GLU A 386 -12.55 -5.42 -13.06
N GLY A 387 -13.72 -6.04 -13.12
CA GLY A 387 -13.85 -7.28 -13.86
C GLY A 387 -15.22 -7.93 -13.79
N PHE A 388 -15.23 -9.19 -14.23
CA PHE A 388 -16.39 -10.07 -14.20
C PHE A 388 -15.98 -11.42 -13.60
N ASP A 389 -16.65 -11.79 -12.51
CA ASP A 389 -16.48 -13.11 -11.89
C ASP A 389 -17.37 -14.11 -12.63
N LYS A 390 -16.74 -15.10 -13.25
CA LYS A 390 -17.44 -16.14 -14.04
C LYS A 390 -18.18 -17.17 -13.17
N LEU A 391 -17.75 -17.35 -11.93
CA LEU A 391 -18.35 -18.32 -11.01
C LEU A 391 -19.58 -17.71 -10.33
N ALA A 392 -19.47 -16.46 -9.88
CA ALA A 392 -20.58 -15.72 -9.30
C ALA A 392 -21.51 -15.10 -10.37
N GLU A 393 -21.15 -15.14 -11.65
CA GLU A 393 -21.87 -14.55 -12.79
C GLU A 393 -22.20 -13.06 -12.60
N CYS A 394 -21.33 -12.30 -11.93
CA CYS A 394 -21.51 -10.88 -11.65
C CYS A 394 -20.27 -10.05 -11.98
N PHE A 395 -20.47 -8.77 -12.19
CA PHE A 395 -19.39 -7.80 -12.25
C PHE A 395 -18.94 -7.44 -10.85
N PHE A 396 -17.67 -7.03 -10.74
CA PHE A 396 -17.13 -6.47 -9.51
C PHE A 396 -16.29 -5.22 -9.81
N GLY A 397 -16.17 -4.38 -8.81
CA GLY A 397 -15.39 -3.16 -8.88
C GLY A 397 -15.30 -2.49 -7.52
N ARG A 398 -14.79 -1.27 -7.48
CA ARG A 398 -14.61 -0.50 -6.23
C ARG A 398 -15.38 0.80 -6.29
N SER A 399 -15.91 1.21 -5.16
CA SER A 399 -16.42 2.56 -4.95
C SER A 399 -15.29 3.52 -4.48
N TYR A 400 -15.63 4.80 -4.31
CA TYR A 400 -14.67 5.73 -3.70
C TYR A 400 -14.28 5.33 -2.27
N ALA A 401 -15.10 4.50 -1.62
CA ALA A 401 -14.87 4.01 -0.25
C ALA A 401 -13.87 2.83 -0.17
N ASP A 402 -13.33 2.38 -1.31
CA ASP A 402 -12.51 1.18 -1.39
C ASP A 402 -11.16 1.47 -2.04
N ALA A 403 -10.08 1.35 -1.28
CA ALA A 403 -8.72 1.43 -1.82
C ALA A 403 -8.35 0.13 -2.53
N PRO A 404 -7.59 0.18 -3.64
CA PRO A 404 -7.20 -1.02 -4.36
C PRO A 404 -6.39 -1.99 -3.50
N GLU A 405 -6.64 -3.28 -3.66
CA GLU A 405 -5.91 -4.42 -3.05
C GLU A 405 -6.04 -4.57 -1.52
N VAL A 406 -6.67 -3.62 -0.82
CA VAL A 406 -6.72 -3.64 0.67
C VAL A 406 -8.13 -3.56 1.25
N ASP A 407 -9.11 -3.02 0.51
CA ASP A 407 -10.50 -2.94 0.94
C ASP A 407 -11.38 -3.90 0.13
N GLY A 408 -12.69 -3.90 0.40
CA GLY A 408 -13.66 -4.78 -0.27
C GLY A 408 -14.02 -4.37 -1.70
N CYS A 409 -15.01 -5.05 -2.25
CA CYS A 409 -15.54 -4.84 -3.60
C CYS A 409 -17.02 -4.53 -3.57
N VAL A 410 -17.53 -3.97 -4.65
CA VAL A 410 -18.94 -3.87 -4.96
C VAL A 410 -19.27 -4.90 -6.04
N PHE A 411 -20.20 -5.81 -5.77
CA PHE A 411 -20.67 -6.80 -6.74
C PHE A 411 -21.99 -6.34 -7.37
N PHE A 412 -22.15 -6.54 -8.67
CA PHE A 412 -23.39 -6.14 -9.32
C PHE A 412 -23.72 -6.95 -10.57
N THR A 413 -25.01 -7.07 -10.84
CA THR A 413 -25.52 -7.68 -12.08
C THR A 413 -25.81 -6.62 -13.13
N CYS A 414 -25.77 -7.01 -14.41
CA CYS A 414 -26.08 -6.12 -15.52
C CYS A 414 -26.98 -6.85 -16.53
N ASN A 415 -28.18 -6.30 -16.77
CA ASN A 415 -29.14 -6.80 -17.74
C ASN A 415 -29.16 -5.93 -18.99
N GLY A 416 -28.06 -5.83 -19.74
CA GLY A 416 -28.01 -4.99 -20.93
C GLY A 416 -26.60 -4.87 -21.51
N GLU A 417 -26.21 -3.65 -21.91
CA GLU A 417 -24.84 -3.38 -22.36
C GLU A 417 -23.87 -3.59 -21.21
N LYS A 418 -22.98 -4.57 -21.36
CA LYS A 418 -22.02 -4.97 -20.33
C LYS A 418 -20.91 -3.93 -20.18
N PRO A 419 -20.62 -3.46 -18.97
CA PRO A 419 -19.47 -2.60 -18.74
C PRO A 419 -18.17 -3.38 -18.92
N LYS A 420 -17.08 -2.63 -19.13
CA LYS A 420 -15.72 -3.16 -19.24
C LYS A 420 -14.91 -2.75 -18.01
N ALA A 421 -13.84 -3.48 -17.73
CA ALA A 421 -12.86 -3.05 -16.73
C ALA A 421 -12.31 -1.66 -17.11
N GLY A 422 -12.31 -0.76 -16.14
CA GLY A 422 -11.99 0.67 -16.29
C GLY A 422 -13.20 1.58 -16.49
N ASP A 423 -14.39 1.05 -16.83
CA ASP A 423 -15.59 1.88 -16.91
C ASP A 423 -16.01 2.38 -15.52
N PHE A 424 -16.42 3.64 -15.42
CA PHE A 424 -17.15 4.15 -14.25
C PHE A 424 -18.65 3.97 -14.47
N VAL A 425 -19.31 3.39 -13.50
CA VAL A 425 -20.72 3.05 -13.60
C VAL A 425 -21.50 3.45 -12.35
N LYS A 426 -22.81 3.65 -12.50
CA LYS A 426 -23.73 3.74 -11.37
C LYS A 426 -24.29 2.36 -11.06
N VAL A 427 -24.22 1.99 -9.79
CA VAL A 427 -24.80 0.74 -9.25
C VAL A 427 -25.81 1.13 -8.19
N ARG A 428 -27.04 0.62 -8.31
CA ARG A 428 -28.04 0.70 -7.24
C ARG A 428 -27.83 -0.46 -6.29
N VAL A 429 -27.43 -0.17 -5.06
CA VAL A 429 -27.23 -1.20 -4.03
C VAL A 429 -28.58 -1.78 -3.64
N THR A 430 -28.74 -3.09 -3.73
CA THR A 430 -29.96 -3.81 -3.39
C THR A 430 -29.81 -4.67 -2.13
N ASP A 431 -28.59 -5.09 -1.82
CA ASP A 431 -28.26 -5.96 -0.71
C ASP A 431 -26.77 -5.86 -0.39
N TYR A 432 -26.28 -6.67 0.54
CA TYR A 432 -24.84 -6.85 0.81
C TYR A 432 -24.55 -8.30 1.23
N THR A 433 -23.31 -8.72 1.02
CA THR A 433 -22.85 -10.05 1.43
C THR A 433 -21.54 -9.91 2.22
N GLY A 434 -21.54 -10.38 3.47
CA GLY A 434 -20.42 -10.10 4.38
C GLY A 434 -20.26 -8.60 4.60
N CYS A 435 -19.19 -8.03 4.06
CA CYS A 435 -18.88 -6.59 4.14
C CYS A 435 -18.86 -5.90 2.77
N ASP A 436 -19.41 -6.54 1.73
CA ASP A 436 -19.39 -6.07 0.35
C ASP A 436 -20.80 -5.74 -0.15
N PRO A 437 -21.06 -4.54 -0.68
CA PRO A 437 -22.33 -4.18 -1.28
C PRO A 437 -22.63 -5.01 -2.54
N VAL A 438 -23.91 -5.38 -2.71
CA VAL A 438 -24.42 -6.07 -3.89
C VAL A 438 -25.50 -5.21 -4.55
N GLY A 439 -25.51 -5.13 -5.88
CA GLY A 439 -26.46 -4.29 -6.55
C GLY A 439 -26.73 -4.60 -8.02
N GLU A 440 -27.35 -3.65 -8.67
CA GLU A 440 -27.72 -3.71 -10.09
C GLU A 440 -27.13 -2.51 -10.84
N PHE A 441 -26.61 -2.77 -12.02
CA PHE A 441 -26.13 -1.75 -12.94
C PHE A 441 -27.27 -0.81 -13.35
N VAL A 442 -27.03 0.50 -13.23
CA VAL A 442 -27.98 1.55 -13.61
C VAL A 442 -27.59 2.19 -14.95
N GLY A 443 -26.29 2.49 -15.14
CA GLY A 443 -25.78 3.14 -16.34
C GLY A 443 -24.30 3.47 -16.22
N LYS A 444 -23.67 3.79 -17.35
CA LYS A 444 -22.30 4.31 -17.40
C LYS A 444 -22.28 5.77 -16.96
N ILE A 445 -21.14 6.19 -16.44
CA ILE A 445 -20.83 7.60 -16.12
C ILE A 445 -19.83 8.06 -17.18
N ASP A 446 -20.19 9.13 -17.90
CA ASP A 446 -19.35 9.73 -18.95
C ASP A 446 -18.13 10.45 -18.37
#